data_80373278d508a9f4d376813641b284b9
#
_entry.id   80373278d508a9f4d376813641b284b9
#
_cell.length_a   1.000
_cell.length_b   1.000
_cell.length_c   1.000
_cell.angle_alpha   90.00
_cell.angle_beta   90.00
_cell.angle_gamma   90.00
#
_symmetry.space_group_name_H-M   'P 1'
#
loop_
_entity.id
_entity.type
_entity.pdbx_description
1 polymer ?
#
loop_
_entity_poly.entity_id
_entity_poly.type
_entity_poly.pdbx_seq_one_letter_code
_entity_poly.pdbx_strand_id
1 'polypeptide(L)'
;RDLKTKLLEINKIAATYYYHQLKSENGQVGLSYLRKRGLTDETINRFGLGYSGQNSKALYRYLKDKGYDDDLLKESGLFTYERGINDKFWNRVMFPIMDINNKVIGFGGRVMGDAKPKYLNSPETKLFDKSRNLYGLNIARTARKNNLIICEGYMDVISMHQAGFNQAVASLGTALTPGQARLMKRYTDQVLITYDSDEAGTKAAMRAIPILKEAGLSTKVINMQPYKDPDEFIKALGAEAFQERIDNASNSFMYEIGVIEKKYDRSDPESSTEFEREVARKLTGFSQKLERDNYLN
;
A
#
# COMPACT_ATOMS: atom_id res chain seq x y z
N ARG A 1 -3.10 22.91 -18.17
CA ARG A 1 -1.67 22.63 -17.99
C ARG A 1 -1.17 23.20 -16.67
N ASP A 2 -1.64 24.35 -16.40
CA ASP A 2 -1.12 25.16 -15.35
C ASP A 2 -1.50 24.66 -13.94
N LEU A 3 -2.74 24.20 -13.76
CA LEU A 3 -3.23 23.68 -12.49
C LEU A 3 -2.43 22.46 -12.02
N LYS A 4 -2.23 21.48 -12.88
CA LYS A 4 -1.47 20.27 -12.52
C LYS A 4 -0.02 20.59 -12.20
N THR A 5 0.61 21.46 -12.97
CA THR A 5 1.99 21.91 -12.72
C THR A 5 2.11 22.58 -11.37
N LYS A 6 1.20 23.48 -11.05
CA LYS A 6 1.20 24.20 -9.77
C LYS A 6 0.90 23.27 -8.59
N LEU A 7 0.00 22.31 -8.75
CA LEU A 7 -0.26 21.31 -7.70
C LEU A 7 0.96 20.43 -7.46
N LEU A 8 1.69 20.05 -8.49
CA LEU A 8 2.96 19.32 -8.34
C LEU A 8 4.00 20.14 -7.58
N GLU A 9 4.11 21.44 -7.85
CA GLU A 9 5.00 22.35 -7.11
C GLU A 9 4.62 22.39 -5.63
N ILE A 10 3.33 22.57 -5.33
CA ILE A 10 2.82 22.63 -3.97
C ILE A 10 3.12 21.32 -3.23
N ASN A 11 2.87 20.18 -3.85
CA ASN A 11 3.15 18.88 -3.24
C ASN A 11 4.65 18.68 -2.98
N LYS A 12 5.49 19.11 -3.90
CA LYS A 12 6.95 19.04 -3.72
C LYS A 12 7.41 19.92 -2.56
N ILE A 13 6.88 21.13 -2.47
CA ILE A 13 7.18 22.05 -1.37
C ILE A 13 6.70 21.46 -0.04
N ALA A 14 5.48 20.93 0.00
CA ALA A 14 4.92 20.30 1.19
C ALA A 14 5.76 19.09 1.63
N ALA A 15 6.14 18.22 0.69
CA ALA A 15 6.99 17.06 0.98
C ALA A 15 8.34 17.48 1.57
N THR A 16 8.97 18.49 1.01
CA THR A 16 10.23 19.04 1.51
C THR A 16 10.05 19.64 2.90
N TYR A 17 8.97 20.38 3.11
CA TYR A 17 8.63 20.96 4.40
C TYR A 17 8.48 19.86 5.47
N TYR A 18 7.71 18.83 5.20
CA TYR A 18 7.53 17.70 6.14
C TYR A 18 8.84 16.96 6.40
N TYR A 19 9.65 16.77 5.37
CA TYR A 19 10.94 16.10 5.50
C TYR A 19 11.85 16.84 6.48
N HIS A 20 11.94 18.17 6.36
CA HIS A 20 12.74 18.97 7.27
C HIS A 20 12.16 19.04 8.68
N GLN A 21 10.83 19.05 8.81
CA GLN A 21 10.17 19.01 10.11
C GLN A 21 10.52 17.73 10.89
N LEU A 22 10.58 16.60 10.21
CA LEU A 22 10.94 15.32 10.85
C LEU A 22 12.34 15.41 11.49
N LYS A 23 13.25 16.11 10.87
CA LYS A 23 14.64 16.21 11.33
C LYS A 23 14.88 17.38 12.30
N SER A 24 13.87 18.21 12.54
CA SER A 24 13.93 19.31 13.49
C SER A 24 13.64 18.82 14.93
N GLU A 25 13.86 19.72 15.89
CA GLU A 25 13.48 19.45 17.30
C GLU A 25 12.01 19.07 17.43
N ASN A 26 11.13 19.77 16.70
CA ASN A 26 9.69 19.52 16.78
C ASN A 26 9.28 18.16 16.19
N GLY A 27 10.14 17.55 15.41
CA GLY A 27 9.87 16.27 14.74
C GLY A 27 10.36 15.04 15.48
N GLN A 28 10.93 15.19 16.67
CA GLN A 28 11.56 14.07 17.39
C GLN A 28 10.57 12.96 17.74
N VAL A 29 9.31 13.27 17.98
CA VAL A 29 8.29 12.25 18.22
C VAL A 29 8.11 11.34 16.99
N GLY A 30 8.11 11.91 15.80
CA GLY A 30 7.99 11.17 14.55
C GLY A 30 9.26 10.38 14.23
N LEU A 31 10.42 11.02 14.36
CA LEU A 31 11.70 10.37 14.09
C LEU A 31 11.96 9.20 15.05
N SER A 32 11.67 9.39 16.33
CA SER A 32 11.78 8.33 17.34
C SER A 32 10.86 7.16 17.02
N TYR A 33 9.64 7.44 16.58
CA TYR A 33 8.70 6.39 16.14
C TYR A 33 9.29 5.56 15.01
N LEU A 34 9.82 6.21 13.98
CA LEU A 34 10.38 5.52 12.82
C LEU A 34 11.61 4.69 13.19
N ARG A 35 12.49 5.23 14.02
CA ARG A 35 13.67 4.50 14.50
C ARG A 35 13.28 3.31 15.37
N LYS A 36 12.28 3.47 16.22
CA LYS A 36 11.75 2.38 17.05
C LYS A 36 11.13 1.27 16.21
N ARG A 37 10.55 1.63 15.05
CA ARG A 37 10.06 0.65 14.06
C ARG A 37 11.21 0.01 13.27
N GLY A 38 12.45 0.35 13.54
CA GLY A 38 13.64 -0.26 12.96
C GLY A 38 14.07 0.35 11.63
N LEU A 39 13.54 1.51 11.23
CA LEU A 39 13.94 2.15 9.99
C LEU A 39 15.27 2.87 10.15
N THR A 40 16.16 2.67 9.17
CA THR A 40 17.44 3.37 9.09
C THR A 40 17.25 4.77 8.51
N ASP A 41 18.20 5.66 8.77
CA ASP A 41 18.19 7.00 8.19
C ASP A 41 18.21 6.95 6.66
N GLU A 42 18.94 5.99 6.07
CA GLU A 42 18.95 5.78 4.62
C GLU A 42 17.55 5.47 4.09
N THR A 43 16.81 4.58 4.74
CA THR A 43 15.44 4.21 4.36
C THR A 43 14.49 5.39 4.53
N ILE A 44 14.58 6.11 5.65
CA ILE A 44 13.78 7.32 5.91
C ILE A 44 13.97 8.33 4.77
N ASN A 45 15.22 8.56 4.37
CA ASN A 45 15.56 9.50 3.30
C ASN A 45 15.08 8.98 1.93
N ARG A 46 15.23 7.71 1.66
CA ARG A 46 14.84 7.10 0.38
C ARG A 46 13.34 7.25 0.12
N PHE A 47 12.51 7.10 1.14
CA PHE A 47 11.07 7.27 1.04
C PHE A 47 10.60 8.71 1.28
N GLY A 48 11.52 9.60 1.60
CA GLY A 48 11.21 11.01 1.85
C GLY A 48 10.28 11.22 3.03
N LEU A 49 10.37 10.38 4.06
CA LEU A 49 9.47 10.43 5.20
C LEU A 49 9.57 11.76 5.93
N GLY A 50 8.45 12.24 6.44
CA GLY A 50 8.36 13.55 7.07
C GLY A 50 7.48 13.55 8.32
N TYR A 51 7.25 14.75 8.82
CA TYR A 51 6.39 14.97 9.98
C TYR A 51 5.63 16.29 9.81
N SER A 52 4.32 16.26 10.11
CA SER A 52 3.45 17.42 9.87
C SER A 52 3.48 18.49 10.98
N GLY A 53 3.97 18.16 12.16
CA GLY A 53 3.94 19.08 13.30
C GLY A 53 2.60 19.13 14.00
N GLN A 54 2.52 19.97 15.03
CA GLN A 54 1.33 20.13 15.87
C GLN A 54 0.68 21.51 15.73
N ASN A 55 1.14 22.33 14.80
CA ASN A 55 0.52 23.62 14.50
C ASN A 55 -0.40 23.48 13.29
N SER A 56 -1.69 23.66 13.51
CA SER A 56 -2.73 23.44 12.49
C SER A 56 -2.73 24.45 11.34
N LYS A 57 -1.86 25.46 11.39
CA LYS A 57 -1.77 26.52 10.38
C LYS A 57 -0.37 26.64 9.76
N ALA A 58 0.57 25.80 10.16
CA ALA A 58 1.96 25.98 9.81
C ALA A 58 2.22 25.82 8.30
N LEU A 59 1.74 24.75 7.69
CA LEU A 59 1.89 24.53 6.26
C LEU A 59 1.10 25.57 5.46
N TYR A 60 -0.12 25.87 5.88
CA TYR A 60 -0.95 26.88 5.24
C TYR A 60 -0.21 28.22 5.14
N ARG A 61 0.31 28.71 6.27
CA ARG A 61 1.08 29.97 6.29
C ARG A 61 2.32 29.92 5.43
N TYR A 62 3.02 28.79 5.47
CA TYR A 62 4.23 28.58 4.70
C TYR A 62 3.96 28.71 3.18
N LEU A 63 2.89 28.08 2.71
CA LEU A 63 2.53 28.13 1.29
C LEU A 63 1.95 29.51 0.91
N LYS A 64 1.18 30.15 1.78
CA LYS A 64 0.72 31.54 1.56
C LYS A 64 1.88 32.50 1.42
N ASP A 65 2.90 32.37 2.25
CA ASP A 65 4.10 33.21 2.19
C ASP A 65 4.89 33.01 0.89
N LYS A 66 4.75 31.86 0.25
CA LYS A 66 5.33 31.59 -1.06
C LYS A 66 4.48 32.11 -2.24
N GLY A 67 3.34 32.71 -1.95
CA GLY A 67 2.49 33.34 -2.96
C GLY A 67 1.37 32.48 -3.54
N TYR A 68 1.12 31.31 -3.00
CA TYR A 68 0.00 30.47 -3.44
C TYR A 68 -1.33 30.97 -2.85
N ASP A 69 -2.33 31.15 -3.70
CA ASP A 69 -3.62 31.64 -3.26
C ASP A 69 -4.52 30.51 -2.71
N ASP A 70 -5.59 30.90 -2.00
CA ASP A 70 -6.49 29.99 -1.33
C ASP A 70 -7.25 29.08 -2.32
N ASP A 71 -7.61 29.58 -3.49
CA ASP A 71 -8.32 28.78 -4.50
C ASP A 71 -7.45 27.63 -4.99
N LEU A 72 -6.17 27.90 -5.20
CA LEU A 72 -5.21 26.89 -5.61
C LEU A 72 -4.94 25.89 -4.48
N LEU A 73 -4.77 26.37 -3.25
CA LEU A 73 -4.52 25.51 -2.08
C LEU A 73 -5.72 24.59 -1.81
N LYS A 74 -6.92 25.04 -2.11
CA LYS A 74 -8.13 24.22 -1.98
C LYS A 74 -8.12 22.98 -2.87
N GLU A 75 -7.50 23.09 -4.04
CA GLU A 75 -7.38 21.98 -4.99
C GLU A 75 -6.27 20.97 -4.59
N SER A 76 -5.41 21.31 -3.64
CA SER A 76 -4.26 20.50 -3.27
C SER A 76 -4.58 19.27 -2.41
N GLY A 77 -5.70 19.29 -1.68
CA GLY A 77 -6.04 18.24 -0.74
C GLY A 77 -5.24 18.29 0.57
N LEU A 78 -4.45 19.33 0.80
CA LEU A 78 -3.58 19.45 1.99
C LEU A 78 -4.28 20.14 3.18
N PHE A 79 -5.49 20.65 2.98
CA PHE A 79 -6.19 21.48 3.97
C PHE A 79 -7.62 21.03 4.17
N THR A 80 -8.19 21.37 5.35
CA THR A 80 -9.60 21.20 5.67
C THR A 80 -10.27 22.57 5.81
N TYR A 81 -11.59 22.63 5.58
CA TYR A 81 -12.32 23.89 5.47
C TYR A 81 -13.54 23.98 6.37
N GLU A 82 -13.73 23.02 7.28
CA GLU A 82 -14.91 22.95 8.15
C GLU A 82 -14.97 24.06 9.20
N ARG A 83 -13.82 24.44 9.74
CA ARG A 83 -13.70 25.48 10.79
C ARG A 83 -12.58 26.45 10.43
N GLY A 84 -12.72 27.13 9.30
CA GLY A 84 -11.63 27.88 8.71
C GLY A 84 -10.66 26.95 7.98
N ILE A 85 -9.57 27.52 7.48
CA ILE A 85 -8.57 26.74 6.74
C ILE A 85 -7.54 26.21 7.72
N ASN A 86 -7.43 24.89 7.81
CA ASN A 86 -6.47 24.22 8.66
C ASN A 86 -5.69 23.18 7.87
N ASP A 87 -4.46 22.90 8.31
CA ASP A 87 -3.66 21.81 7.77
C ASP A 87 -4.41 20.48 8.01
N LYS A 88 -4.54 19.68 6.95
CA LYS A 88 -5.23 18.39 7.04
C LYS A 88 -4.48 17.40 7.93
N PHE A 89 -3.15 17.40 7.83
CA PHE A 89 -2.30 16.47 8.56
C PHE A 89 -1.75 17.17 9.80
N TRP A 90 -2.09 16.62 10.96
CA TRP A 90 -1.70 17.14 12.26
C TRP A 90 -1.07 16.03 13.09
N ASN A 91 0.13 16.29 13.63
CA ASN A 91 0.86 15.34 14.49
C ASN A 91 1.00 13.96 13.83
N ARG A 92 1.41 13.95 12.56
CA ARG A 92 1.53 12.71 11.78
C ARG A 92 2.92 12.56 11.15
N VAL A 93 3.42 11.33 11.20
CA VAL A 93 4.50 10.93 10.29
C VAL A 93 3.91 10.91 8.89
N MET A 94 4.62 11.54 7.94
CA MET A 94 4.14 11.74 6.58
C MET A 94 4.85 10.83 5.59
N PHE A 95 4.04 10.22 4.72
CA PHE A 95 4.48 9.33 3.66
C PHE A 95 4.14 9.98 2.31
N PRO A 96 5.09 10.62 1.63
CA PRO A 96 4.81 11.15 0.30
C PRO A 96 4.46 10.00 -0.65
N ILE A 97 3.38 10.15 -1.38
CA ILE A 97 2.95 9.19 -2.39
C ILE A 97 3.45 9.69 -3.74
N MET A 98 4.23 8.86 -4.42
CA MET A 98 4.82 9.22 -5.69
C MET A 98 4.17 8.46 -6.84
N ASP A 99 4.06 9.12 -7.98
CA ASP A 99 3.73 8.43 -9.23
C ASP A 99 4.97 7.69 -9.77
N ILE A 100 4.81 7.01 -10.90
CA ILE A 100 5.90 6.23 -11.51
C ILE A 100 7.09 7.10 -11.95
N ASN A 101 6.93 8.41 -12.04
CA ASN A 101 7.96 9.37 -12.44
C ASN A 101 8.59 10.10 -11.23
N ASN A 102 8.35 9.61 -10.02
CA ASN A 102 8.85 10.20 -8.78
C ASN A 102 8.31 11.62 -8.50
N LYS A 103 7.10 11.91 -8.99
CA LYS A 103 6.39 13.15 -8.65
C LYS A 103 5.47 12.90 -7.46
N VAL A 104 5.49 13.80 -6.48
CA VAL A 104 4.63 13.68 -5.30
C VAL A 104 3.20 14.07 -5.70
N ILE A 105 2.29 13.10 -5.64
CA ILE A 105 0.90 13.28 -6.04
C ILE A 105 -0.07 13.33 -4.86
N GLY A 106 0.36 12.94 -3.69
CA GLY A 106 -0.44 12.95 -2.48
C GLY A 106 0.38 12.52 -1.27
N PHE A 107 -0.31 12.34 -0.14
CA PHE A 107 0.32 11.98 1.12
C PHE A 107 -0.51 10.97 1.90
N GLY A 108 0.16 10.10 2.63
CA GLY A 108 -0.40 9.38 3.75
C GLY A 108 0.16 9.93 5.05
N GLY A 109 -0.56 9.81 6.15
CA GLY A 109 -0.10 10.27 7.46
C GLY A 109 -0.50 9.32 8.57
N ARG A 110 0.45 8.92 9.40
CA ARG A 110 0.21 8.09 10.58
C ARG A 110 0.29 8.94 11.83
N VAL A 111 -0.79 9.00 12.59
CA VAL A 111 -0.85 9.87 13.77
C VAL A 111 0.13 9.40 14.86
N MET A 112 0.76 10.37 15.51
CA MET A 112 1.51 10.14 16.74
C MET A 112 0.55 10.35 17.92
N GLY A 113 0.41 9.38 18.79
CA GLY A 113 -0.57 9.40 19.87
C GLY A 113 -1.86 8.70 19.48
N ASP A 114 -2.96 9.05 20.15
CA ASP A 114 -4.22 8.30 20.14
C ASP A 114 -5.32 8.92 19.28
N ALA A 115 -5.03 10.04 18.59
CA ALA A 115 -6.03 10.67 17.72
C ALA A 115 -6.41 9.73 16.57
N LYS A 116 -7.62 9.88 16.05
CA LYS A 116 -8.13 9.08 14.94
C LYS A 116 -8.39 9.94 13.71
N PRO A 117 -8.29 9.35 12.53
CA PRO A 117 -7.92 7.96 12.24
C PRO A 117 -6.42 7.74 12.43
N LYS A 118 -6.03 6.50 12.69
CA LYS A 118 -4.61 6.12 12.81
C LYS A 118 -3.83 6.47 11.55
N TYR A 119 -4.35 6.10 10.39
CA TYR A 119 -3.83 6.47 9.08
C TYR A 119 -4.83 7.37 8.35
N LEU A 120 -4.33 8.43 7.74
CA LEU A 120 -5.11 9.38 6.98
C LEU A 120 -4.42 9.60 5.64
N ASN A 121 -5.18 9.55 4.55
CA ASN A 121 -4.65 9.77 3.21
C ASN A 121 -5.19 11.06 2.61
N SER A 122 -4.44 11.64 1.65
CA SER A 122 -4.95 12.70 0.81
C SER A 122 -6.25 12.28 0.14
N PRO A 123 -7.20 13.20 -0.07
CA PRO A 123 -8.36 12.92 -0.89
C PRO A 123 -7.97 12.80 -2.36
N GLU A 124 -8.90 12.35 -3.20
CA GLU A 124 -8.74 12.44 -4.65
C GLU A 124 -8.55 13.90 -5.06
N THR A 125 -7.61 14.14 -5.98
CA THR A 125 -7.34 15.46 -6.54
C THR A 125 -7.13 15.35 -8.04
N LYS A 126 -6.86 16.46 -8.71
CA LYS A 126 -6.48 16.48 -10.13
C LYS A 126 -5.20 15.69 -10.42
N LEU A 127 -4.35 15.49 -9.40
CA LEU A 127 -3.12 14.72 -9.51
C LEU A 127 -3.25 13.30 -8.99
N PHE A 128 -4.11 13.07 -8.03
CA PHE A 128 -4.12 11.84 -7.24
C PHE A 128 -5.39 11.03 -7.46
N ASP A 129 -5.25 9.96 -8.21
CA ASP A 129 -6.26 8.92 -8.38
C ASP A 129 -5.77 7.65 -7.67
N LYS A 130 -6.34 7.37 -6.49
CA LYS A 130 -5.98 6.20 -5.68
C LYS A 130 -6.19 4.88 -6.42
N SER A 131 -7.19 4.84 -7.30
CA SER A 131 -7.54 3.62 -8.02
C SER A 131 -6.52 3.22 -9.09
N ARG A 132 -5.57 4.10 -9.42
CA ARG A 132 -4.59 3.93 -10.50
C ARG A 132 -3.14 4.12 -10.06
N ASN A 133 -2.89 4.18 -8.77
CA ASN A 133 -1.55 4.37 -8.22
C ASN A 133 -1.28 3.34 -7.13
N LEU A 134 0.00 3.05 -6.90
CA LEU A 134 0.45 2.12 -5.87
C LEU A 134 1.64 2.73 -5.13
N TYR A 135 1.62 2.63 -3.81
CA TYR A 135 2.74 3.07 -3.00
C TYR A 135 3.98 2.19 -3.26
N GLY A 136 5.11 2.82 -3.48
CA GLY A 136 6.38 2.13 -3.70
C GLY A 136 6.63 1.67 -5.14
N LEU A 137 5.67 1.81 -6.05
CA LEU A 137 5.84 1.35 -7.43
C LEU A 137 6.91 2.15 -8.19
N ASN A 138 7.11 3.42 -7.86
CA ASN A 138 8.17 4.23 -8.44
C ASN A 138 9.56 3.61 -8.26
N ILE A 139 9.80 2.92 -7.16
CA ILE A 139 11.03 2.17 -6.89
C ILE A 139 10.90 0.74 -7.43
N ALA A 140 9.80 0.07 -7.12
CA ALA A 140 9.60 -1.34 -7.46
C ALA A 140 9.69 -1.62 -8.96
N ARG A 141 9.25 -0.69 -9.81
CA ARG A 141 9.33 -0.84 -11.26
C ARG A 141 10.77 -0.97 -11.79
N THR A 142 11.75 -0.50 -11.03
CA THR A 142 13.17 -0.55 -11.40
C THR A 142 13.92 -1.68 -10.70
N ALA A 143 13.24 -2.46 -9.88
CA ALA A 143 13.88 -3.47 -9.03
C ALA A 143 14.43 -4.67 -9.79
N ARG A 144 14.03 -4.87 -11.05
CA ARG A 144 14.45 -6.00 -11.91
C ARG A 144 14.21 -7.36 -11.25
N LYS A 145 13.07 -7.51 -10.59
CA LYS A 145 12.60 -8.76 -10.01
C LYS A 145 11.56 -9.39 -10.93
N ASN A 146 11.36 -10.69 -10.79
CA ASN A 146 10.41 -11.45 -11.61
C ASN A 146 8.95 -11.31 -11.15
N ASN A 147 8.73 -10.58 -10.07
CA ASN A 147 7.41 -10.41 -9.47
C ASN A 147 7.30 -9.06 -8.78
N LEU A 148 6.06 -8.70 -8.44
CA LEU A 148 5.77 -7.66 -7.46
C LEU A 148 5.16 -8.33 -6.24
N ILE A 149 5.41 -7.74 -5.07
CA ILE A 149 4.83 -8.19 -3.80
C ILE A 149 3.84 -7.12 -3.36
N ILE A 150 2.58 -7.48 -3.17
CA ILE A 150 1.58 -6.55 -2.67
C ILE A 150 1.37 -6.73 -1.17
N CYS A 151 1.47 -5.62 -0.44
CA CYS A 151 1.30 -5.51 1.01
C CYS A 151 0.08 -4.66 1.33
N GLU A 152 -0.33 -4.61 2.60
CA GLU A 152 -1.49 -3.83 3.02
C GLU A 152 -1.18 -2.35 3.22
N GLY A 153 0.00 -1.99 3.74
CA GLY A 153 0.26 -0.62 4.16
C GLY A 153 1.65 -0.10 3.87
N TYR A 154 1.81 1.19 4.15
CA TYR A 154 3.06 1.92 3.92
C TYR A 154 4.25 1.31 4.65
N MET A 155 4.08 0.99 5.91
CA MET A 155 5.20 0.49 6.73
C MET A 155 5.68 -0.88 6.28
N ASP A 156 4.78 -1.75 5.82
CA ASP A 156 5.16 -3.05 5.26
C ASP A 156 6.03 -2.88 4.02
N VAL A 157 5.63 -1.99 3.12
CA VAL A 157 6.41 -1.69 1.91
C VAL A 157 7.79 -1.18 2.28
N ILE A 158 7.88 -0.21 3.17
CA ILE A 158 9.15 0.40 3.58
C ILE A 158 10.06 -0.62 4.25
N SER A 159 9.53 -1.43 5.17
CA SER A 159 10.27 -2.50 5.83
C SER A 159 10.78 -3.54 4.85
N MET A 160 9.97 -3.92 3.88
CA MET A 160 10.39 -4.89 2.86
C MET A 160 11.49 -4.33 1.97
N HIS A 161 11.37 -3.09 1.52
CA HIS A 161 12.44 -2.44 0.75
C HIS A 161 13.74 -2.37 1.55
N GLN A 162 13.68 -2.02 2.82
CA GLN A 162 14.87 -2.00 3.69
C GLN A 162 15.52 -3.36 3.81
N ALA A 163 14.73 -4.41 3.83
CA ALA A 163 15.23 -5.80 3.91
C ALA A 163 15.73 -6.35 2.57
N GLY A 164 15.64 -5.56 1.49
CA GLY A 164 16.12 -5.96 0.16
C GLY A 164 15.01 -6.39 -0.81
N PHE A 165 13.75 -6.38 -0.39
CA PHE A 165 12.61 -6.74 -1.24
C PHE A 165 11.99 -5.47 -1.84
N ASN A 166 12.73 -4.84 -2.75
CA ASN A 166 12.36 -3.56 -3.35
C ASN A 166 11.30 -3.67 -4.46
N GLN A 167 10.71 -4.85 -4.66
CA GLN A 167 9.55 -5.09 -5.50
C GLN A 167 8.22 -4.94 -4.74
N ALA A 168 8.24 -4.56 -3.46
CA ALA A 168 7.04 -4.43 -2.65
C ALA A 168 6.27 -3.15 -2.98
N VAL A 169 4.95 -3.27 -3.07
CA VAL A 169 4.00 -2.18 -3.31
C VAL A 169 2.77 -2.35 -2.42
N ALA A 170 1.99 -1.29 -2.27
CA ALA A 170 0.73 -1.36 -1.54
C ALA A 170 -0.34 -0.48 -2.20
N SER A 171 -1.59 -0.86 -2.03
CA SER A 171 -2.72 0.00 -2.36
C SER A 171 -2.79 1.17 -1.35
N LEU A 172 -3.57 2.19 -1.67
CA LEU A 172 -3.51 3.49 -1.00
C LEU A 172 -4.70 3.70 -0.05
N GLY A 173 -4.75 2.89 1.01
CA GLY A 173 -5.79 2.98 2.02
C GLY A 173 -7.15 2.46 1.57
N THR A 174 -7.20 1.72 0.48
CA THR A 174 -8.41 1.12 -0.09
C THR A 174 -8.12 -0.32 -0.52
N ALA A 175 -9.17 -1.09 -0.79
CA ALA A 175 -9.03 -2.41 -1.38
C ALA A 175 -8.38 -2.29 -2.77
N LEU A 176 -7.71 -3.34 -3.21
CA LEU A 176 -7.11 -3.42 -4.53
C LEU A 176 -8.17 -3.19 -5.62
N THR A 177 -7.83 -2.38 -6.61
CA THR A 177 -8.71 -2.06 -7.74
C THR A 177 -8.26 -2.75 -9.02
N PRO A 178 -9.19 -2.95 -9.99
CA PRO A 178 -8.80 -3.39 -11.33
C PRO A 178 -7.78 -2.48 -12.01
N GLY A 179 -7.86 -1.17 -11.80
CA GLY A 179 -6.88 -0.21 -12.34
C GLY A 179 -5.49 -0.43 -11.79
N GLN A 180 -5.37 -0.70 -10.48
CA GLN A 180 -4.08 -1.03 -9.85
C GLN A 180 -3.52 -2.37 -10.36
N ALA A 181 -4.37 -3.36 -10.55
CA ALA A 181 -3.96 -4.65 -11.12
C ALA A 181 -3.42 -4.49 -12.55
N ARG A 182 -4.11 -3.71 -13.39
CA ARG A 182 -3.63 -3.40 -14.74
C ARG A 182 -2.30 -2.63 -14.72
N LEU A 183 -2.12 -1.76 -13.75
CA LEU A 183 -0.87 -1.02 -13.57
C LEU A 183 0.28 -1.98 -13.25
N MET A 184 0.07 -2.94 -12.35
CA MET A 184 1.07 -3.97 -12.03
C MET A 184 1.42 -4.83 -13.24
N LYS A 185 0.44 -5.17 -14.08
CA LYS A 185 0.63 -5.98 -15.28
C LYS A 185 1.61 -5.35 -16.27
N ARG A 186 1.75 -4.04 -16.27
CA ARG A 186 2.74 -3.35 -17.11
C ARG A 186 4.19 -3.69 -16.73
N TYR A 187 4.43 -4.13 -15.50
CA TYR A 187 5.79 -4.32 -14.96
C TYR A 187 6.10 -5.76 -14.59
N THR A 188 5.10 -6.62 -14.51
CA THR A 188 5.30 -8.02 -14.13
C THR A 188 4.16 -8.91 -14.66
N ASP A 189 4.41 -10.21 -14.68
CA ASP A 189 3.41 -11.24 -14.94
C ASP A 189 2.98 -11.97 -13.67
N GLN A 190 3.65 -11.72 -12.54
CA GLN A 190 3.38 -12.42 -11.29
C GLN A 190 3.31 -11.46 -10.11
N VAL A 191 2.29 -11.64 -9.26
CA VAL A 191 2.12 -10.91 -8.01
C VAL A 191 2.05 -11.89 -6.85
N LEU A 192 2.79 -11.59 -5.80
CA LEU A 192 2.77 -12.32 -4.53
C LEU A 192 2.02 -11.49 -3.49
N ILE A 193 1.06 -12.11 -2.80
CA ILE A 193 0.23 -11.42 -1.78
C ILE A 193 0.81 -11.68 -0.41
N THR A 194 1.01 -10.60 0.37
CA THR A 194 1.48 -10.63 1.76
C THR A 194 0.52 -9.91 2.70
N TYR A 195 -0.77 -10.05 2.46
CA TYR A 195 -1.76 -9.44 3.37
C TYR A 195 -1.70 -10.12 4.74
N ASP A 196 -2.10 -9.36 5.77
CA ASP A 196 -2.08 -9.85 7.15
C ASP A 196 -2.76 -11.22 7.25
N SER A 197 -2.24 -12.08 8.10
CA SER A 197 -2.75 -13.45 8.26
C SER A 197 -3.98 -13.53 9.16
N ASP A 198 -4.52 -12.40 9.62
CA ASP A 198 -5.78 -12.34 10.34
C ASP A 198 -6.99 -12.49 9.39
N GLU A 199 -8.19 -12.50 9.96
CA GLU A 199 -9.44 -12.65 9.19
C GLU A 199 -9.62 -11.55 8.15
N ALA A 200 -9.33 -10.29 8.50
CA ALA A 200 -9.46 -9.15 7.60
C ALA A 200 -8.48 -9.25 6.42
N GLY A 201 -7.24 -9.63 6.70
CA GLY A 201 -6.22 -9.84 5.67
C GLY A 201 -6.56 -11.01 4.74
N THR A 202 -7.10 -12.10 5.29
CA THR A 202 -7.57 -13.24 4.50
C THR A 202 -8.71 -12.84 3.56
N LYS A 203 -9.68 -12.07 4.04
CA LYS A 203 -10.77 -11.54 3.21
C LYS A 203 -10.25 -10.63 2.10
N ALA A 204 -9.28 -9.77 2.43
CA ALA A 204 -8.64 -8.89 1.45
C ALA A 204 -7.93 -9.69 0.36
N ALA A 205 -7.21 -10.75 0.72
CA ALA A 205 -6.55 -11.64 -0.23
C ALA A 205 -7.56 -12.34 -1.15
N MET A 206 -8.64 -12.84 -0.58
CA MET A 206 -9.70 -13.51 -1.36
C MET A 206 -10.37 -12.57 -2.35
N ARG A 207 -10.49 -11.29 -2.04
CA ARG A 207 -11.01 -10.28 -2.98
C ARG A 207 -9.99 -9.89 -4.04
N ALA A 208 -8.71 -9.80 -3.66
CA ALA A 208 -7.64 -9.39 -4.57
C ALA A 208 -7.34 -10.44 -5.65
N ILE A 209 -7.38 -11.72 -5.32
CA ILE A 209 -7.02 -12.80 -6.23
C ILE A 209 -7.79 -12.75 -7.56
N PRO A 210 -9.12 -12.68 -7.59
CA PRO A 210 -9.84 -12.60 -8.87
C PRO A 210 -9.53 -11.32 -9.64
N ILE A 211 -9.31 -10.21 -8.98
CA ILE A 211 -8.96 -8.93 -9.61
C ILE A 211 -7.61 -9.04 -10.33
N LEU A 212 -6.63 -9.66 -9.67
CA LEU A 212 -5.30 -9.87 -10.23
C LEU A 212 -5.34 -10.85 -11.41
N LYS A 213 -6.08 -11.94 -11.27
CA LYS A 213 -6.26 -12.93 -12.35
C LYS A 213 -6.94 -12.34 -13.58
N GLU A 214 -7.96 -11.53 -13.38
CA GLU A 214 -8.67 -10.86 -14.48
C GLU A 214 -7.74 -9.91 -15.25
N ALA A 215 -6.75 -9.32 -14.60
CA ALA A 215 -5.73 -8.50 -15.26
C ALA A 215 -4.64 -9.33 -15.96
N GLY A 216 -4.71 -10.66 -15.90
CA GLY A 216 -3.74 -11.54 -16.53
C GLY A 216 -2.51 -11.83 -15.70
N LEU A 217 -2.57 -11.60 -14.38
CA LEU A 217 -1.46 -11.82 -13.46
C LEU A 217 -1.54 -13.21 -12.83
N SER A 218 -0.42 -13.91 -12.85
CA SER A 218 -0.22 -15.11 -12.02
C SER A 218 -0.11 -14.67 -10.57
N THR A 219 -0.80 -15.37 -9.66
CA THR A 219 -0.93 -14.94 -8.27
C THR A 219 -0.54 -16.06 -7.31
N LYS A 220 0.30 -15.74 -6.35
CA LYS A 220 0.67 -16.62 -5.25
C LYS A 220 0.48 -15.90 -3.93
N VAL A 221 0.33 -16.65 -2.84
CA VAL A 221 0.18 -16.11 -1.50
C VAL A 221 1.34 -16.58 -0.64
N ILE A 222 2.01 -15.62 0.03
CA ILE A 222 3.12 -15.92 0.92
C ILE A 222 2.57 -16.25 2.31
N ASN A 223 2.95 -17.39 2.85
CA ASN A 223 2.62 -17.78 4.21
C ASN A 223 3.61 -17.12 5.19
N MET A 224 3.12 -16.27 6.07
CA MET A 224 3.93 -15.56 7.06
C MET A 224 3.78 -16.12 8.48
N GLN A 225 2.99 -17.18 8.64
CA GLN A 225 2.78 -17.75 9.98
C GLN A 225 4.11 -18.21 10.61
N PRO A 226 4.27 -18.04 11.94
CA PRO A 226 3.25 -17.61 12.92
C PRO A 226 3.12 -16.08 13.08
N TYR A 227 3.69 -15.30 12.21
CA TYR A 227 3.67 -13.85 12.30
C TYR A 227 2.49 -13.26 11.52
N LYS A 228 2.07 -12.07 11.91
CA LYS A 228 0.89 -11.43 11.36
C LYS A 228 1.16 -10.83 9.97
N ASP A 229 2.32 -10.20 9.79
CA ASP A 229 2.64 -9.42 8.61
C ASP A 229 4.12 -9.53 8.23
N PRO A 230 4.53 -9.03 7.05
CA PRO A 230 5.92 -9.13 6.61
C PRO A 230 6.92 -8.43 7.53
N ASP A 231 6.54 -7.30 8.12
CA ASP A 231 7.41 -6.54 9.02
C ASP A 231 7.78 -7.37 10.26
N GLU A 232 6.77 -7.93 10.92
CA GLU A 232 7.00 -8.82 12.07
C GLU A 232 7.83 -10.04 11.70
N PHE A 233 7.51 -10.67 10.56
CA PHE A 233 8.23 -11.87 10.11
C PHE A 233 9.70 -11.57 9.89
N ILE A 234 10.02 -10.52 9.15
CA ILE A 234 11.40 -10.17 8.81
C ILE A 234 12.20 -9.78 10.05
N LYS A 235 11.59 -9.04 10.98
CA LYS A 235 12.23 -8.68 12.26
C LYS A 235 12.56 -9.90 13.10
N ALA A 236 11.70 -10.90 13.09
CA ALA A 236 11.87 -12.11 13.91
C ALA A 236 12.82 -13.11 13.26
N LEU A 237 12.70 -13.37 11.97
CA LEU A 237 13.39 -14.47 11.29
C LEU A 237 14.39 -14.04 10.23
N GLY A 238 14.35 -12.78 9.80
CA GLY A 238 15.30 -12.22 8.83
C GLY A 238 14.88 -12.36 7.37
N ALA A 239 15.66 -11.70 6.51
CA ALA A 239 15.39 -11.62 5.08
C ALA A 239 15.52 -12.97 4.35
N GLU A 240 16.52 -13.80 4.73
CA GLU A 240 16.71 -15.11 4.10
C GLU A 240 15.51 -16.02 4.32
N ALA A 241 14.99 -16.05 5.55
CA ALA A 241 13.78 -16.82 5.87
C ALA A 241 12.58 -16.34 5.09
N PHE A 242 12.44 -15.03 4.90
CA PHE A 242 11.36 -14.47 4.09
C PHE A 242 11.51 -14.84 2.62
N GLN A 243 12.73 -14.85 2.08
CA GLN A 243 12.98 -15.31 0.71
C GLN A 243 12.56 -16.78 0.52
N GLU A 244 12.80 -17.63 1.50
CA GLU A 244 12.32 -19.02 1.46
C GLU A 244 10.78 -19.09 1.41
N ARG A 245 10.10 -18.21 2.13
CA ARG A 245 8.64 -18.12 2.08
C ARG A 245 8.15 -17.63 0.72
N ILE A 246 8.88 -16.73 0.06
CA ILE A 246 8.61 -16.31 -1.31
C ILE A 246 8.75 -17.50 -2.26
N ASP A 247 9.84 -18.24 -2.15
CA ASP A 247 10.15 -19.37 -3.02
C ASP A 247 9.13 -20.51 -2.87
N ASN A 248 8.54 -20.63 -1.69
CA ASN A 248 7.54 -21.66 -1.36
C ASN A 248 6.11 -21.12 -1.33
N ALA A 249 5.87 -19.94 -1.91
CA ALA A 249 4.54 -19.32 -1.90
C ALA A 249 3.51 -20.23 -2.60
N SER A 250 2.32 -20.31 -1.99
CA SER A 250 1.24 -21.13 -2.50
C SER A 250 0.57 -20.50 -3.71
N ASN A 251 0.28 -21.31 -4.73
CA ASN A 251 -0.59 -20.91 -5.81
C ASN A 251 -1.92 -20.39 -5.23
N SER A 252 -2.46 -19.31 -5.79
CA SER A 252 -3.67 -18.67 -5.27
C SER A 252 -4.88 -19.59 -5.25
N PHE A 253 -4.99 -20.50 -6.23
CA PHE A 253 -6.07 -21.48 -6.25
C PHE A 253 -5.99 -22.40 -5.02
N MET A 254 -4.81 -22.92 -4.71
CA MET A 254 -4.60 -23.76 -3.53
C MET A 254 -4.85 -23.00 -2.22
N TYR A 255 -4.45 -21.71 -2.18
CA TYR A 255 -4.76 -20.85 -1.05
C TYR A 255 -6.26 -20.68 -0.86
N GLU A 256 -7.00 -20.42 -1.92
CA GLU A 256 -8.45 -20.28 -1.88
C GLU A 256 -9.13 -21.56 -1.41
N ILE A 257 -8.66 -22.73 -1.86
CA ILE A 257 -9.15 -24.03 -1.39
C ILE A 257 -8.93 -24.18 0.11
N GLY A 258 -7.74 -23.84 0.60
CA GLY A 258 -7.42 -23.90 2.03
C GLY A 258 -8.31 -23.00 2.88
N VAL A 259 -8.64 -21.80 2.39
CA VAL A 259 -9.55 -20.88 3.08
C VAL A 259 -10.97 -21.45 3.13
N ILE A 260 -11.44 -22.02 2.03
CA ILE A 260 -12.76 -22.67 1.95
C ILE A 260 -12.81 -23.86 2.91
N GLU A 261 -11.76 -24.69 2.94
CA GLU A 261 -11.68 -25.86 3.81
C GLU A 261 -11.87 -25.51 5.29
N LYS A 262 -11.30 -24.38 5.74
CA LYS A 262 -11.41 -23.91 7.13
C LYS A 262 -12.84 -23.56 7.56
N LYS A 263 -13.74 -23.31 6.62
CA LYS A 263 -15.14 -23.00 6.90
C LYS A 263 -15.98 -24.25 7.20
N TYR A 264 -15.48 -25.44 6.90
CA TYR A 264 -16.23 -26.67 6.98
C TYR A 264 -15.59 -27.67 7.93
N ASP A 265 -16.44 -28.41 8.67
CA ASP A 265 -15.98 -29.52 9.48
C ASP A 265 -15.99 -30.78 8.59
N ARG A 266 -14.83 -31.21 8.16
CA ARG A 266 -14.69 -32.38 7.26
C ARG A 266 -14.98 -33.73 7.93
N SER A 267 -15.08 -33.76 9.25
CA SER A 267 -15.52 -34.93 9.98
C SER A 267 -17.04 -35.12 9.91
N ASP A 268 -17.82 -34.08 9.59
CA ASP A 268 -19.24 -34.11 9.37
C ASP A 268 -19.54 -34.38 7.89
N PRO A 269 -20.30 -35.48 7.53
CA PRO A 269 -20.55 -35.82 6.13
C PRO A 269 -21.27 -34.73 5.33
N GLU A 270 -22.21 -34.00 5.93
CA GLU A 270 -22.95 -32.94 5.26
C GLU A 270 -22.03 -31.74 4.97
N SER A 271 -21.25 -31.32 5.95
CA SER A 271 -20.27 -30.24 5.83
C SER A 271 -19.20 -30.60 4.79
N SER A 272 -18.69 -31.84 4.80
CA SER A 272 -17.72 -32.31 3.81
C SER A 272 -18.29 -32.30 2.39
N THR A 273 -19.56 -32.64 2.21
CA THR A 273 -20.24 -32.61 0.92
C THR A 273 -20.36 -31.16 0.42
N GLU A 274 -20.72 -30.22 1.28
CA GLU A 274 -20.79 -28.80 0.92
C GLU A 274 -19.40 -28.22 0.53
N PHE A 275 -18.36 -28.63 1.24
CA PHE A 275 -16.97 -28.27 0.89
C PHE A 275 -16.63 -28.75 -0.52
N GLU A 276 -16.89 -30.02 -0.82
CA GLU A 276 -16.62 -30.62 -2.13
C GLU A 276 -17.40 -29.92 -3.25
N ARG A 277 -18.63 -29.52 -3.00
CA ARG A 277 -19.44 -28.74 -3.96
C ARG A 277 -18.86 -27.38 -4.23
N GLU A 278 -18.39 -26.69 -3.21
CA GLU A 278 -17.80 -25.36 -3.35
C GLU A 278 -16.49 -25.43 -4.13
N VAL A 279 -15.66 -26.45 -3.86
CA VAL A 279 -14.42 -26.71 -4.62
C VAL A 279 -14.74 -27.04 -6.08
N ALA A 280 -15.76 -27.88 -6.32
CA ALA A 280 -16.16 -28.22 -7.68
C ALA A 280 -16.64 -27.02 -8.48
N ARG A 281 -17.41 -26.11 -7.87
CA ARG A 281 -17.84 -24.87 -8.50
C ARG A 281 -16.65 -24.00 -8.89
N LYS A 282 -15.64 -23.92 -8.03
CA LYS A 282 -14.43 -23.16 -8.28
C LYS A 282 -13.63 -23.75 -9.44
N LEU A 283 -13.51 -25.07 -9.51
CA LEU A 283 -12.86 -25.78 -10.62
C LEU A 283 -13.62 -25.55 -11.94
N THR A 284 -14.94 -25.60 -11.92
CA THR A 284 -15.77 -25.33 -13.10
C THR A 284 -15.54 -23.92 -13.62
N GLY A 285 -15.52 -22.92 -12.74
CA GLY A 285 -15.22 -21.53 -13.11
C GLY A 285 -13.85 -21.38 -13.75
N PHE A 286 -12.85 -22.07 -13.22
CA PHE A 286 -11.50 -22.09 -13.78
C PHE A 286 -11.47 -22.70 -15.18
N SER A 287 -12.12 -23.84 -15.37
CA SER A 287 -12.20 -24.49 -16.69
C SER A 287 -12.90 -23.61 -17.73
N GLN A 288 -14.01 -22.98 -17.35
CA GLN A 288 -14.74 -22.05 -18.23
C GLN A 288 -13.89 -20.87 -18.63
N LYS A 289 -13.09 -20.35 -17.72
CA LYS A 289 -12.17 -19.24 -18.01
C LYS A 289 -11.10 -19.66 -19.02
N LEU A 290 -10.49 -20.83 -18.84
CA LEU A 290 -9.51 -21.36 -19.80
C LEU A 290 -10.12 -21.59 -21.18
N GLU A 291 -11.31 -22.15 -21.25
CA GLU A 291 -12.03 -22.33 -22.50
C GLU A 291 -12.31 -20.99 -23.17
N ARG A 292 -12.80 -20.01 -22.40
CA ARG A 292 -13.06 -18.66 -22.90
C ARG A 292 -11.78 -18.01 -23.46
N ASP A 293 -10.68 -18.10 -22.72
CA ASP A 293 -9.40 -17.51 -23.13
C ASP A 293 -8.86 -18.18 -24.39
N ASN A 294 -9.07 -19.48 -24.57
CA ASN A 294 -8.70 -20.20 -25.78
C ASN A 294 -9.53 -19.79 -27.00
N TYR A 295 -10.80 -19.41 -26.81
CA TYR A 295 -11.65 -18.93 -27.90
C TYR A 295 -11.36 -17.49 -28.33
N LEU A 296 -10.74 -16.69 -27.46
CA LEU A 296 -10.43 -15.28 -27.73
C LEU A 296 -9.04 -15.06 -28.37
N ASN A 297 -8.21 -16.09 -28.40
CA ASN A 297 -6.89 -16.10 -29.04
C ASN A 297 -6.94 -16.86 -30.36
#